data_3206c540efb05138f896ac0e1e214fce
#
_entry.id   3206c540efb05138f896ac0e1e214fce
#
_cell.length_a   1.000
_cell.length_b   1.000
_cell.length_c   1.000
_cell.angle_alpha   90.00
_cell.angle_beta   90.00
_cell.angle_gamma   90.00
#
_symmetry.space_group_name_H-M   'P 1'
#
loop_
_entity.id
_entity.type
_entity.pdbx_description
1 polymer ?
#
loop_
_entity_poly.entity_id
_entity_poly.type
_entity_poly.pdbx_seq_one_letter_code
_entity_poly.pdbx_strand_id
1 'polypeptide(L)'
;MPELTSRPVGRAVAVLVAGLLTFAAGCSSSDTSTSSSSSPSPSMNGRGPGGGGNGGDTPPACTPSTATPAAAPAAAVPAFNDTTAVAGAVITAQAFLATLSAEQKKTVLYSFADLGKKQCSWSNYPDDNFKGRLGVKLGDLTAAQKTAALAALQSVLTPTGYTQVLNEMHADDVLGQNETQYGEANYHIVMYGEPAADKPWTLQFGGHHVAVHVSLGGDVISVSPHFSGTQPVSFDLDGKTIRPLGEESDTIFPLVKSLTTEQQTAAQLSGKFNDLVMGPGTDTAYPKQEGLSCTKLTAAQQTQVKDLIKDYVSDAATAISDPILNLYTSQLDQTTISYSGTVTAESDNGYFRIDGPRVWIEWLNTGASGLHYHTLYRDKQLDYGTGLS
;
A
#
# COMPACT_ATOMS: atom_id res chain seq x y z
N MET A 1 -20.23 21.43 51.53
CA MET A 1 -19.52 21.25 52.82
C MET A 1 -19.72 19.82 53.27
N PRO A 2 -18.74 19.12 53.74
CA PRO A 2 -17.29 19.16 53.56
C PRO A 2 -16.78 17.89 52.87
N GLU A 3 -15.55 17.51 52.58
CA GLU A 3 -14.22 17.88 53.14
C GLU A 3 -13.13 17.34 52.20
N LEU A 4 -12.03 18.01 52.19
CA LEU A 4 -10.76 17.63 51.58
C LEU A 4 -9.99 16.60 52.42
N THR A 5 -9.34 15.61 51.81
CA THR A 5 -8.09 15.02 52.34
C THR A 5 -7.21 14.53 51.19
N SER A 6 -6.17 15.20 50.91
CA SER A 6 -4.70 15.03 51.09
C SER A 6 -4.04 13.81 50.41
N ARG A 7 -3.05 14.17 49.56
CA ARG A 7 -2.01 13.31 48.94
C ARG A 7 -1.08 12.63 49.97
N PRO A 8 -0.30 11.63 49.56
CA PRO A 8 1.14 11.91 49.55
C PRO A 8 1.91 11.48 48.27
N VAL A 9 3.02 12.19 48.14
CA VAL A 9 4.13 12.12 47.25
C VAL A 9 5.02 10.90 47.57
N GLY A 10 5.52 10.20 46.58
CA GLY A 10 6.52 9.12 46.72
C GLY A 10 7.47 9.02 45.53
N ARG A 11 8.59 9.59 45.69
CA ARG A 11 10.00 9.40 45.30
C ARG A 11 10.35 8.50 44.12
N ALA A 12 11.10 9.12 43.22
CA ALA A 12 11.97 8.53 42.23
C ALA A 12 13.13 7.71 42.86
N VAL A 13 13.48 6.63 42.21
CA VAL A 13 14.79 5.96 42.39
C VAL A 13 15.38 5.73 40.98
N ALA A 14 16.47 6.45 40.74
CA ALA A 14 17.35 6.22 39.60
C ALA A 14 18.35 5.12 40.00
N VAL A 15 18.56 4.13 39.11
CA VAL A 15 19.69 3.22 39.22
C VAL A 15 20.49 3.31 37.92
N LEU A 16 21.66 3.90 38.06
CA LEU A 16 22.75 3.85 37.08
C LEU A 16 23.47 2.52 37.27
N VAL A 17 23.71 1.78 36.18
CA VAL A 17 24.77 0.77 36.14
C VAL A 17 25.60 1.03 34.88
N ALA A 18 26.82 1.45 35.10
CA ALA A 18 27.89 1.51 34.14
C ALA A 18 28.65 0.16 34.16
N GLY A 19 28.99 -0.36 33.02
CA GLY A 19 29.83 -1.55 32.88
C GLY A 19 30.68 -1.48 31.62
N LEU A 20 31.98 -1.41 31.83
CA LEU A 20 33.09 -1.18 30.90
C LEU A 20 33.36 -2.41 29.98
N LEU A 21 33.68 -2.09 28.74
CA LEU A 21 34.72 -2.56 27.80
C LEU A 21 35.51 -3.86 28.08
N THR A 22 35.68 -4.65 27.03
CA THR A 22 37.05 -5.03 26.58
C THR A 22 37.06 -5.39 25.09
N PHE A 23 38.07 -4.82 24.40
CA PHE A 23 38.51 -5.12 23.04
C PHE A 23 39.26 -6.42 22.99
N ALA A 24 39.15 -7.22 21.92
CA ALA A 24 40.22 -8.05 21.45
C ALA A 24 40.20 -8.12 19.93
N ALA A 25 41.28 -7.64 19.34
CA ALA A 25 41.60 -7.78 17.92
C ALA A 25 42.32 -9.10 17.69
N GLY A 26 42.13 -9.71 16.51
CA GLY A 26 42.90 -10.83 16.04
C GLY A 26 42.83 -10.97 14.54
N CYS A 27 43.98 -10.78 13.88
CA CYS A 27 44.21 -10.80 12.43
C CYS A 27 44.44 -12.20 11.86
N SER A 28 44.16 -12.26 10.57
CA SER A 28 44.96 -12.78 9.44
C SER A 28 44.84 -14.23 8.96
N SER A 29 44.48 -14.29 7.68
CA SER A 29 45.12 -14.98 6.53
C SER A 29 44.98 -16.50 6.46
N SER A 30 44.72 -17.13 5.34
CA SER A 30 45.22 -17.07 3.97
C SER A 30 44.53 -18.09 3.07
N ASP A 31 44.52 -17.82 1.79
CA ASP A 31 44.16 -18.61 0.61
C ASP A 31 44.24 -20.12 0.63
N THR A 32 43.28 -20.76 -0.05
CA THR A 32 43.61 -21.78 -1.07
C THR A 32 42.41 -22.02 -2.00
N SER A 33 42.66 -21.84 -3.29
CA SER A 33 41.78 -22.09 -4.43
C SER A 33 41.61 -23.60 -4.68
N THR A 34 40.35 -24.03 -4.92
CA THR A 34 40.06 -25.21 -5.75
C THR A 34 38.83 -24.95 -6.59
N SER A 35 39.05 -24.99 -7.90
CA SER A 35 38.05 -24.90 -8.96
C SER A 35 37.19 -26.16 -9.03
N SER A 36 35.89 -26.02 -9.00
CA SER A 36 34.95 -27.01 -9.52
C SER A 36 33.86 -26.30 -10.31
N SER A 37 33.78 -26.66 -11.59
CA SER A 37 32.80 -26.19 -12.55
C SER A 37 31.40 -26.68 -12.20
N SER A 38 30.48 -25.78 -11.99
CA SER A 38 29.04 -26.07 -12.02
C SER A 38 28.34 -24.99 -12.86
N SER A 39 27.53 -25.45 -13.79
CA SER A 39 26.73 -24.69 -14.75
C SER A 39 25.85 -23.65 -14.04
N PRO A 40 25.66 -22.45 -14.61
CA PRO A 40 24.84 -21.44 -13.98
C PRO A 40 23.36 -21.77 -14.19
N SER A 41 22.66 -22.04 -13.10
CA SER A 41 21.20 -21.80 -13.04
C SER A 41 20.95 -20.29 -13.16
N PRO A 42 19.92 -19.85 -13.88
CA PRO A 42 19.62 -18.43 -13.95
C PRO A 42 19.18 -17.93 -12.58
N SER A 43 20.06 -17.23 -11.91
CA SER A 43 19.73 -16.41 -10.75
C SER A 43 18.78 -15.32 -11.24
N MET A 44 17.51 -15.45 -10.92
CA MET A 44 16.60 -14.31 -10.94
C MET A 44 17.02 -13.37 -9.81
N ASN A 45 17.92 -12.44 -10.11
CA ASN A 45 18.07 -11.24 -9.32
C ASN A 45 16.80 -10.42 -9.51
N GLY A 46 15.81 -10.70 -8.68
CA GLY A 46 14.67 -9.82 -8.48
C GLY A 46 15.14 -8.55 -7.77
N ARG A 47 15.80 -7.66 -8.50
CA ARG A 47 15.83 -6.26 -8.13
C ARG A 47 14.46 -5.69 -8.46
N GLY A 48 13.53 -5.79 -7.51
CA GLY A 48 12.40 -4.88 -7.49
C GLY A 48 12.94 -3.44 -7.40
N PRO A 49 12.45 -2.51 -8.19
CA PRO A 49 12.77 -1.11 -8.01
C PRO A 49 12.02 -0.61 -6.78
N GLY A 50 12.71 -0.42 -5.69
CA GLY A 50 12.14 0.10 -4.45
C GLY A 50 13.05 -0.23 -3.28
N GLY A 51 14.17 0.45 -3.16
CA GLY A 51 14.94 0.46 -1.93
C GLY A 51 14.30 1.44 -0.95
N GLY A 52 13.74 0.96 0.16
CA GLY A 52 13.51 1.80 1.33
C GLY A 52 14.86 2.31 1.81
N GLY A 53 15.34 3.39 1.20
CA GLY A 53 16.60 4.04 1.54
C GLY A 53 16.35 5.17 2.52
N ASN A 54 17.25 5.33 3.46
CA ASN A 54 17.47 6.61 4.12
C ASN A 54 17.52 7.72 3.06
N GLY A 55 16.79 8.80 3.23
CA GLY A 55 16.53 9.97 2.41
C GLY A 55 17.60 10.43 1.40
N GLY A 56 17.93 9.62 0.42
CA GLY A 56 18.93 9.94 -0.59
C GLY A 56 18.82 9.10 -1.87
N ASP A 57 18.07 8.00 -1.85
CA ASP A 57 17.96 7.17 -3.05
C ASP A 57 16.95 7.78 -4.03
N THR A 58 17.33 7.85 -5.30
CA THR A 58 16.43 8.29 -6.36
C THR A 58 15.55 7.12 -6.78
N PRO A 59 14.21 7.29 -6.81
CA PRO A 59 13.33 6.24 -7.30
C PRO A 59 13.72 5.83 -8.73
N PRO A 60 13.54 4.55 -9.09
CA PRO A 60 13.80 4.10 -10.44
C PRO A 60 12.93 4.88 -11.43
N ALA A 61 13.49 5.13 -12.62
CA ALA A 61 12.72 5.76 -13.68
C ALA A 61 11.52 4.86 -14.04
N CYS A 62 10.34 5.42 -13.94
CA CYS A 62 9.13 4.72 -14.38
C CYS A 62 9.14 4.56 -15.91
N THR A 63 8.97 3.34 -16.36
CA THR A 63 8.71 3.04 -17.77
C THR A 63 7.27 2.59 -17.89
N PRO A 64 6.38 3.37 -18.53
CA PRO A 64 4.99 2.97 -18.71
C PRO A 64 4.91 1.61 -19.40
N SER A 65 4.10 0.72 -18.88
CA SER A 65 3.84 -0.55 -19.56
C SER A 65 3.00 -0.28 -20.80
N THR A 66 3.45 -0.80 -21.91
CA THR A 66 2.65 -0.89 -23.15
C THR A 66 1.92 -2.23 -23.24
N ALA A 67 2.10 -3.09 -22.24
CA ALA A 67 1.43 -4.39 -22.22
C ALA A 67 -0.08 -4.18 -22.05
N THR A 68 -0.84 -4.60 -23.04
CA THR A 68 -2.27 -4.80 -22.87
C THR A 68 -2.42 -5.87 -21.79
N PRO A 69 -3.22 -5.66 -20.74
CA PRO A 69 -3.51 -6.72 -19.76
C PRO A 69 -3.92 -7.97 -20.54
N ALA A 70 -3.40 -9.13 -20.13
CA ALA A 70 -3.81 -10.38 -20.76
C ALA A 70 -5.34 -10.43 -20.75
N ALA A 71 -5.94 -10.71 -21.90
CA ALA A 71 -7.38 -10.79 -22.02
C ALA A 71 -7.91 -11.69 -20.90
N ALA A 72 -8.75 -11.14 -20.05
CA ALA A 72 -9.31 -11.87 -18.93
C ALA A 72 -9.88 -13.20 -19.43
N PRO A 73 -9.67 -14.34 -18.76
CA PRO A 73 -10.66 -15.40 -18.85
C PRO A 73 -12.00 -14.74 -18.46
N ALA A 74 -13.02 -14.97 -19.24
CA ALA A 74 -14.29 -14.24 -19.27
C ALA A 74 -15.20 -14.40 -18.02
N ALA A 75 -14.63 -14.36 -16.82
CA ALA A 75 -15.37 -14.01 -15.63
C ALA A 75 -15.58 -12.51 -15.73
N ALA A 76 -16.71 -12.11 -16.29
CA ALA A 76 -17.12 -10.72 -16.31
C ALA A 76 -16.92 -10.11 -14.94
N VAL A 77 -16.24 -8.96 -14.90
CA VAL A 77 -16.27 -8.12 -13.70
C VAL A 77 -17.76 -7.97 -13.36
N PRO A 78 -18.17 -8.27 -12.12
CA PRO A 78 -19.59 -8.13 -11.76
C PRO A 78 -20.04 -6.73 -12.13
N ALA A 79 -21.15 -6.62 -12.86
CA ALA A 79 -21.71 -5.33 -13.20
C ALA A 79 -21.99 -4.56 -11.92
N PHE A 80 -21.50 -3.34 -11.85
CA PHE A 80 -21.77 -2.44 -10.74
C PHE A 80 -23.13 -1.78 -10.96
N ASN A 81 -24.04 -1.96 -10.02
CA ASN A 81 -25.42 -1.49 -10.15
C ASN A 81 -25.77 -0.32 -9.22
N ASP A 82 -24.82 0.18 -8.38
CA ASP A 82 -25.11 1.30 -7.48
C ASP A 82 -24.76 2.65 -8.12
N THR A 83 -25.70 3.16 -8.91
CA THR A 83 -25.60 4.49 -9.51
C THR A 83 -25.54 5.63 -8.47
N THR A 84 -25.96 5.39 -7.22
CA THR A 84 -25.98 6.40 -6.16
C THR A 84 -24.58 6.70 -5.65
N ALA A 85 -23.76 5.67 -5.40
CA ALA A 85 -22.36 5.85 -4.98
C ALA A 85 -21.53 6.58 -6.06
N VAL A 86 -21.71 6.19 -7.33
CA VAL A 86 -21.07 6.87 -8.46
C VAL A 86 -21.51 8.32 -8.55
N ALA A 87 -22.81 8.60 -8.43
CA ALA A 87 -23.35 9.97 -8.46
C ALA A 87 -22.78 10.83 -7.32
N GLY A 88 -22.65 10.27 -6.11
CA GLY A 88 -22.04 10.94 -4.96
C GLY A 88 -20.58 11.33 -5.23
N ALA A 89 -19.78 10.40 -5.75
CA ALA A 89 -18.38 10.63 -6.12
C ALA A 89 -18.25 11.69 -7.23
N VAL A 90 -19.11 11.66 -8.24
CA VAL A 90 -19.14 12.68 -9.31
C VAL A 90 -19.43 14.07 -8.75
N ILE A 91 -20.45 14.19 -7.88
CA ILE A 91 -20.83 15.48 -7.28
C ILE A 91 -19.68 16.10 -6.50
N THR A 92 -19.01 15.33 -5.64
CA THR A 92 -17.92 15.84 -4.81
C THR A 92 -16.67 16.15 -5.62
N ALA A 93 -16.33 15.33 -6.62
CA ALA A 93 -15.22 15.58 -7.53
C ALA A 93 -15.45 16.84 -8.38
N GLN A 94 -16.65 17.04 -8.92
CA GLN A 94 -17.03 18.26 -9.65
C GLN A 94 -17.01 19.49 -8.73
N ALA A 95 -17.49 19.36 -7.49
CA ALA A 95 -17.44 20.43 -6.50
C ALA A 95 -15.99 20.84 -6.20
N PHE A 96 -15.07 19.89 -6.01
CA PHE A 96 -13.64 20.18 -5.87
C PHE A 96 -13.11 20.93 -7.11
N LEU A 97 -13.33 20.42 -8.32
CA LEU A 97 -12.87 21.07 -9.56
C LEU A 97 -13.45 22.48 -9.71
N ALA A 98 -14.66 22.75 -9.23
CA ALA A 98 -15.28 24.08 -9.28
C ALA A 98 -14.57 25.10 -8.39
N THR A 99 -13.87 24.68 -7.33
CA THR A 99 -13.08 25.57 -6.45
C THR A 99 -11.75 26.01 -7.06
N LEU A 100 -11.27 25.30 -8.09
CA LEU A 100 -9.94 25.49 -8.65
C LEU A 100 -9.90 26.62 -9.67
N SER A 101 -8.79 27.36 -9.69
CA SER A 101 -8.47 28.28 -10.77
C SER A 101 -8.25 27.56 -12.10
N ALA A 102 -8.28 28.29 -13.20
CA ALA A 102 -8.00 27.71 -14.53
C ALA A 102 -6.60 27.08 -14.61
N GLU A 103 -5.61 27.66 -13.94
CA GLU A 103 -4.26 27.13 -13.92
C GLU A 103 -4.15 25.84 -13.07
N GLN A 104 -4.77 25.81 -11.89
CA GLN A 104 -4.84 24.61 -11.07
C GLN A 104 -5.56 23.46 -11.79
N LYS A 105 -6.64 23.74 -12.53
CA LYS A 105 -7.33 22.70 -13.32
C LYS A 105 -6.42 22.03 -14.36
N LYS A 106 -5.49 22.75 -14.97
CA LYS A 106 -4.53 22.19 -15.93
C LYS A 106 -3.56 21.20 -15.28
N THR A 107 -3.28 21.33 -13.99
CA THR A 107 -2.43 20.41 -13.24
C THR A 107 -3.19 19.23 -12.62
N VAL A 108 -4.51 19.34 -12.50
CA VAL A 108 -5.35 18.34 -11.83
C VAL A 108 -6.06 17.42 -12.82
N LEU A 109 -6.41 17.91 -14.02
CA LEU A 109 -7.26 17.16 -14.96
C LEU A 109 -6.48 16.74 -16.20
N TYR A 110 -6.37 15.42 -16.40
CA TYR A 110 -5.72 14.77 -17.53
C TYR A 110 -6.70 13.88 -18.31
N SER A 111 -6.30 13.38 -19.47
CA SER A 111 -7.10 12.41 -20.24
C SER A 111 -7.21 11.08 -19.50
N PHE A 112 -8.40 10.48 -19.47
CA PHE A 112 -8.59 9.13 -18.92
C PHE A 112 -7.73 8.09 -19.63
N ALA A 113 -7.52 8.23 -20.93
CA ALA A 113 -6.73 7.32 -21.74
C ALA A 113 -5.21 7.37 -21.46
N ASP A 114 -4.74 8.34 -20.66
CA ASP A 114 -3.30 8.52 -20.37
C ASP A 114 -2.81 7.54 -19.29
N LEU A 115 -2.78 6.26 -19.65
CA LEU A 115 -2.34 5.18 -18.75
C LEU A 115 -0.91 5.41 -18.25
N GLY A 116 -0.02 5.89 -19.10
CA GLY A 116 1.37 6.15 -18.72
C GLY A 116 1.50 7.17 -17.58
N LYS A 117 0.65 8.21 -17.57
CA LYS A 117 0.62 9.15 -16.45
C LYS A 117 0.08 8.51 -15.19
N LYS A 118 -1.00 7.71 -15.26
CA LYS A 118 -1.53 7.01 -14.09
C LYS A 118 -0.47 6.11 -13.46
N GLN A 119 0.27 5.35 -14.27
CA GLN A 119 1.32 4.44 -13.83
C GLN A 119 2.52 5.17 -13.21
N CYS A 120 2.91 6.32 -13.78
CA CYS A 120 4.15 6.99 -13.43
C CYS A 120 3.97 8.23 -12.53
N SER A 121 2.78 8.49 -11.99
CA SER A 121 2.54 9.65 -11.14
C SER A 121 2.38 9.34 -9.65
N TRP A 122 2.73 8.16 -9.22
CA TRP A 122 2.71 7.76 -7.81
C TRP A 122 4.00 7.02 -7.41
N SER A 123 4.35 7.08 -6.14
CA SER A 123 5.55 6.45 -5.61
C SER A 123 5.47 6.41 -4.08
N ASN A 124 6.21 5.48 -3.47
CA ASN A 124 6.47 5.39 -2.04
C ASN A 124 7.65 6.26 -1.58
N TYR A 125 8.17 7.14 -2.42
CA TYR A 125 9.21 8.10 -2.05
C TYR A 125 8.61 9.46 -1.70
N PRO A 126 9.23 10.23 -0.79
CA PRO A 126 8.80 11.60 -0.51
C PRO A 126 8.98 12.51 -1.73
N ASP A 127 8.30 13.66 -1.73
CA ASP A 127 8.24 14.58 -2.87
C ASP A 127 9.62 15.10 -3.32
N ASP A 128 10.56 15.23 -2.42
CA ASP A 128 11.91 15.70 -2.78
C ASP A 128 12.68 14.67 -3.60
N ASN A 129 12.41 13.39 -3.41
CA ASN A 129 13.03 12.30 -4.12
C ASN A 129 12.24 11.89 -5.37
N PHE A 130 10.92 12.10 -5.41
CA PHE A 130 10.08 11.74 -6.54
C PHE A 130 9.34 12.96 -7.09
N LYS A 131 9.83 13.51 -8.19
CA LYS A 131 9.25 14.70 -8.87
C LYS A 131 8.19 14.33 -9.92
N GLY A 132 7.78 13.06 -10.00
CA GLY A 132 6.81 12.57 -11.00
C GLY A 132 5.34 12.72 -10.61
N ARG A 133 5.03 13.11 -9.35
CA ARG A 133 3.64 13.25 -8.92
C ARG A 133 2.92 14.34 -9.71
N LEU A 134 1.75 13.99 -10.19
CA LEU A 134 0.84 14.92 -10.87
C LEU A 134 -0.24 15.40 -9.89
N GLY A 135 -0.96 16.42 -10.31
CA GLY A 135 -2.02 17.01 -9.51
C GLY A 135 -1.58 18.25 -8.73
N VAL A 136 -2.41 18.66 -7.80
CA VAL A 136 -2.16 19.78 -6.91
C VAL A 136 -1.87 19.27 -5.51
N LYS A 137 -0.86 19.85 -4.85
CA LYS A 137 -0.52 19.54 -3.46
C LYS A 137 -1.56 20.10 -2.49
N LEU A 138 -1.88 19.35 -1.45
CA LEU A 138 -2.77 19.85 -0.38
C LEU A 138 -2.22 21.13 0.28
N GLY A 139 -0.89 21.25 0.39
CA GLY A 139 -0.22 22.43 0.94
C GLY A 139 -0.36 23.68 0.06
N ASP A 140 -0.64 23.55 -1.24
CA ASP A 140 -0.83 24.65 -2.17
C ASP A 140 -2.31 25.08 -2.30
N LEU A 141 -3.20 24.40 -1.59
CA LEU A 141 -4.64 24.67 -1.61
C LEU A 141 -5.04 25.63 -0.50
N THR A 142 -6.04 26.47 -0.77
CA THR A 142 -6.76 27.17 0.30
C THR A 142 -7.49 26.18 1.20
N ALA A 143 -7.83 26.56 2.43
CA ALA A 143 -8.58 25.69 3.34
C ALA A 143 -9.89 25.15 2.72
N ALA A 144 -10.62 26.00 1.96
CA ALA A 144 -11.85 25.58 1.29
C ALA A 144 -11.58 24.57 0.17
N GLN A 145 -10.51 24.76 -0.61
CA GLN A 145 -10.10 23.83 -1.65
C GLN A 145 -9.64 22.48 -1.07
N LYS A 146 -8.84 22.52 0.03
CA LYS A 146 -8.41 21.30 0.73
C LYS A 146 -9.60 20.52 1.27
N THR A 147 -10.57 21.19 1.91
CA THR A 147 -11.81 20.55 2.38
C THR A 147 -12.55 19.87 1.21
N ALA A 148 -12.67 20.52 0.06
CA ALA A 148 -13.32 19.95 -1.12
C ALA A 148 -12.53 18.77 -1.71
N ALA A 149 -11.20 18.84 -1.73
CA ALA A 149 -10.33 17.75 -2.18
C ALA A 149 -10.50 16.50 -1.30
N LEU A 150 -10.46 16.69 0.02
CA LEU A 150 -10.65 15.57 0.98
C LEU A 150 -12.08 15.03 0.94
N ALA A 151 -13.09 15.85 0.66
CA ALA A 151 -14.46 15.38 0.45
C ALA A 151 -14.58 14.51 -0.83
N ALA A 152 -13.85 14.85 -1.89
CA ALA A 152 -13.81 14.03 -3.10
C ALA A 152 -13.14 12.68 -2.82
N LEU A 153 -12.02 12.65 -2.08
CA LEU A 153 -11.39 11.40 -1.63
C LEU A 153 -12.34 10.56 -0.75
N GLN A 154 -12.95 11.18 0.24
CA GLN A 154 -13.87 10.52 1.17
C GLN A 154 -15.06 9.87 0.46
N SER A 155 -15.54 10.45 -0.65
CA SER A 155 -16.70 9.94 -1.37
C SER A 155 -16.48 8.60 -2.10
N VAL A 156 -15.23 8.22 -2.32
CA VAL A 156 -14.83 6.98 -2.99
C VAL A 156 -14.34 5.91 -2.01
N LEU A 157 -14.21 6.24 -0.73
CA LEU A 157 -13.75 5.35 0.34
C LEU A 157 -14.86 5.06 1.35
N THR A 158 -14.71 3.97 2.08
CA THR A 158 -15.49 3.74 3.31
C THR A 158 -15.01 4.70 4.42
N PRO A 159 -15.80 4.91 5.48
CA PRO A 159 -15.33 5.65 6.65
C PRO A 159 -14.05 5.07 7.26
N THR A 160 -13.89 3.73 7.25
CA THR A 160 -12.68 3.05 7.73
C THR A 160 -11.51 3.32 6.80
N GLY A 161 -11.63 3.07 5.50
CA GLY A 161 -10.55 3.32 4.54
C GLY A 161 -10.13 4.80 4.48
N TYR A 162 -11.10 5.74 4.57
CA TYR A 162 -10.77 7.16 4.68
C TYR A 162 -10.00 7.49 5.97
N THR A 163 -10.40 6.89 7.09
CA THR A 163 -9.70 7.07 8.38
C THR A 163 -8.28 6.49 8.31
N GLN A 164 -8.11 5.34 7.67
CA GLN A 164 -6.79 4.72 7.46
C GLN A 164 -5.87 5.66 6.67
N VAL A 165 -6.32 6.17 5.53
CA VAL A 165 -5.55 7.16 4.73
C VAL A 165 -5.16 8.37 5.56
N LEU A 166 -6.08 8.92 6.38
CA LEU A 166 -5.75 10.04 7.27
C LEU A 166 -4.71 9.65 8.33
N ASN A 167 -4.79 8.45 8.88
CA ASN A 167 -3.83 7.95 9.86
C ASN A 167 -2.43 7.75 9.24
N GLU A 168 -2.35 7.29 8.00
CA GLU A 168 -1.10 7.20 7.25
C GLU A 168 -0.48 8.58 6.99
N MET A 169 -1.31 9.57 6.64
CA MET A 169 -0.88 10.97 6.50
C MET A 169 -0.39 11.55 7.82
N HIS A 170 -1.05 11.24 8.95
CA HIS A 170 -0.60 11.65 10.28
C HIS A 170 0.71 10.94 10.70
N ALA A 171 0.91 9.66 10.32
CA ALA A 171 2.20 8.99 10.53
C ALA A 171 3.32 9.73 9.78
N ASP A 172 3.02 10.19 8.58
CA ASP A 172 3.95 10.96 7.75
C ASP A 172 4.24 12.35 8.36
N ASP A 173 3.25 13.00 8.99
CA ASP A 173 3.46 14.22 9.79
C ASP A 173 4.38 13.97 11.01
N VAL A 174 4.22 12.82 11.69
CA VAL A 174 5.10 12.43 12.80
C VAL A 174 6.53 12.19 12.30
N LEU A 175 6.69 11.52 11.16
CA LEU A 175 7.99 11.32 10.52
C LEU A 175 8.62 12.66 10.13
N GLY A 176 7.80 13.58 9.61
CA GLY A 176 8.19 14.88 9.09
C GLY A 176 8.44 15.99 10.13
N GLN A 177 8.38 15.71 11.43
CA GLN A 177 8.52 16.77 12.47
C GLN A 177 9.77 17.65 12.30
N ASN A 178 10.82 17.15 11.66
CA ASN A 178 12.06 17.89 11.42
C ASN A 178 12.44 17.95 9.93
N GLU A 179 11.60 17.47 9.01
CA GLU A 179 11.93 17.31 7.59
C GLU A 179 10.72 17.67 6.71
N THR A 180 10.83 18.75 5.95
CA THR A 180 9.73 19.32 5.13
C THR A 180 9.30 18.44 3.94
N GLN A 181 10.04 17.38 3.63
CA GLN A 181 9.72 16.46 2.54
C GLN A 181 8.58 15.48 2.88
N TYR A 182 8.24 15.34 4.16
CA TYR A 182 7.17 14.49 4.67
C TYR A 182 5.95 15.33 5.10
N GLY A 183 4.87 14.66 5.42
CA GLY A 183 3.67 15.23 6.00
C GLY A 183 2.55 15.55 5.01
N GLU A 184 1.37 15.78 5.56
CA GLU A 184 0.10 15.96 4.87
C GLU A 184 0.15 16.98 3.73
N ALA A 185 0.93 18.06 3.88
CA ALA A 185 1.03 19.13 2.87
C ALA A 185 1.60 18.63 1.53
N ASN A 186 2.33 17.51 1.53
CA ASN A 186 2.97 16.94 0.34
C ASN A 186 2.11 15.88 -0.39
N TYR A 187 0.85 15.71 0.02
CA TYR A 187 -0.06 14.81 -0.69
C TYR A 187 -0.72 15.52 -1.87
N HIS A 188 -0.95 14.79 -2.95
CA HIS A 188 -1.47 15.29 -4.21
C HIS A 188 -2.82 14.67 -4.53
N ILE A 189 -3.68 15.44 -5.22
CA ILE A 189 -4.90 14.96 -5.83
C ILE A 189 -4.90 15.27 -7.32
N VAL A 190 -5.22 14.26 -8.13
CA VAL A 190 -5.30 14.36 -9.59
C VAL A 190 -6.48 13.55 -10.12
N MET A 191 -7.02 13.95 -11.24
CA MET A 191 -8.12 13.25 -11.93
C MET A 191 -7.76 12.98 -13.38
N TYR A 192 -8.16 11.81 -13.86
CA TYR A 192 -8.02 11.40 -15.25
C TYR A 192 -9.41 11.16 -15.83
N GLY A 193 -9.80 11.94 -16.83
CA GLY A 193 -11.17 12.06 -17.29
C GLY A 193 -11.97 13.08 -16.46
N GLU A 194 -12.96 13.72 -17.07
CA GLU A 194 -13.88 14.58 -16.35
C GLU A 194 -14.85 13.72 -15.53
N PRO A 195 -15.04 13.99 -14.23
CA PRO A 195 -15.97 13.25 -13.40
C PRO A 195 -17.39 13.30 -13.99
N ALA A 196 -17.89 12.15 -14.40
CA ALA A 196 -19.21 11.98 -15.00
C ALA A 196 -19.78 10.58 -14.66
N ALA A 197 -21.08 10.42 -14.63
CA ALA A 197 -21.72 9.14 -14.32
C ALA A 197 -21.64 8.15 -15.50
N ASP A 198 -21.61 8.66 -16.71
CA ASP A 198 -21.70 7.92 -17.97
C ASP A 198 -20.35 7.76 -18.72
N LYS A 199 -19.28 8.28 -18.15
CA LYS A 199 -17.94 8.24 -18.76
C LYS A 199 -16.88 7.82 -17.74
N PRO A 200 -15.86 7.08 -18.18
CA PRO A 200 -14.80 6.67 -17.26
C PRO A 200 -13.93 7.84 -16.81
N TRP A 201 -13.66 7.85 -15.53
CA TRP A 201 -12.71 8.78 -14.91
C TRP A 201 -12.04 8.12 -13.72
N THR A 202 -10.88 8.62 -13.32
CA THR A 202 -10.12 8.13 -12.18
C THR A 202 -9.83 9.28 -11.22
N LEU A 203 -10.06 9.08 -9.94
CA LEU A 203 -9.47 9.87 -8.87
C LEU A 203 -8.20 9.14 -8.42
N GLN A 204 -7.07 9.87 -8.40
CA GLN A 204 -5.84 9.43 -7.79
C GLN A 204 -5.46 10.41 -6.69
N PHE A 205 -5.16 9.87 -5.51
CA PHE A 205 -4.71 10.62 -4.36
C PHE A 205 -3.47 9.92 -3.79
N GLY A 206 -2.44 10.68 -3.42
CA GLY A 206 -1.28 10.05 -2.81
C GLY A 206 -0.15 11.02 -2.47
N GLY A 207 0.78 10.48 -1.72
CA GLY A 207 2.00 11.13 -1.23
C GLY A 207 3.09 10.11 -0.95
N HIS A 208 3.83 10.27 0.14
CA HIS A 208 4.93 9.37 0.49
C HIS A 208 4.41 7.95 0.75
N HIS A 209 3.43 7.77 1.62
CA HIS A 209 2.97 6.44 2.05
C HIS A 209 1.57 6.05 1.58
N VAL A 210 0.95 6.83 0.70
CA VAL A 210 -0.39 6.53 0.17
C VAL A 210 -0.41 6.68 -1.34
N ALA A 211 -1.07 5.74 -2.01
CA ALA A 211 -1.53 5.93 -3.38
C ALA A 211 -2.87 5.22 -3.60
N VAL A 212 -3.93 5.98 -3.58
CA VAL A 212 -5.30 5.53 -3.84
C VAL A 212 -5.63 5.79 -5.30
N HIS A 213 -6.10 4.77 -6.03
CA HIS A 213 -6.60 4.89 -7.38
C HIS A 213 -8.01 4.31 -7.43
N VAL A 214 -9.00 5.16 -7.66
CA VAL A 214 -10.38 4.73 -7.87
C VAL A 214 -10.84 5.18 -9.24
N SER A 215 -11.15 4.22 -10.11
CA SER A 215 -11.68 4.47 -11.45
C SER A 215 -13.14 4.10 -11.50
N LEU A 216 -13.96 5.00 -12.00
CA LEU A 216 -15.40 4.89 -12.11
C LEU A 216 -15.81 5.06 -13.57
N GLY A 217 -16.74 4.27 -14.07
CA GLY A 217 -17.23 4.46 -15.42
C GLY A 217 -18.22 3.39 -15.88
N GLY A 218 -19.39 3.81 -16.33
CA GLY A 218 -20.45 2.89 -16.71
C GLY A 218 -20.78 1.92 -15.58
N ASP A 219 -20.73 0.62 -15.88
CA ASP A 219 -21.05 -0.44 -14.94
C ASP A 219 -19.82 -1.07 -14.27
N VAL A 220 -18.61 -0.51 -14.48
CA VAL A 220 -17.37 -1.10 -14.00
C VAL A 220 -16.62 -0.14 -13.11
N ILE A 221 -16.08 -0.65 -12.01
CA ILE A 221 -15.27 0.09 -11.06
C ILE A 221 -13.95 -0.63 -10.84
N SER A 222 -12.86 0.15 -10.73
CA SER A 222 -11.57 -0.29 -10.26
C SER A 222 -11.17 0.48 -9.01
N VAL A 223 -10.62 -0.21 -8.03
CA VAL A 223 -10.11 0.36 -6.78
C VAL A 223 -8.61 0.06 -6.60
N SER A 224 -7.93 -0.15 -7.72
CA SER A 224 -6.52 -0.55 -7.73
C SER A 224 -5.72 0.16 -8.83
N PRO A 225 -4.37 0.25 -8.66
CA PRO A 225 -3.62 -0.17 -7.48
C PRO A 225 -3.92 0.68 -6.24
N HIS A 226 -3.83 0.08 -5.05
CA HIS A 226 -3.89 0.79 -3.77
C HIS A 226 -2.62 0.47 -2.99
N PHE A 227 -1.81 1.48 -2.74
CA PHE A 227 -0.59 1.39 -1.93
C PHE A 227 -0.79 2.11 -0.62
N SER A 228 -0.39 1.48 0.46
CA SER A 228 -0.37 2.01 1.81
C SER A 228 0.97 1.73 2.47
N GLY A 229 1.47 2.67 3.26
CA GLY A 229 2.68 2.52 4.04
C GLY A 229 2.59 3.30 5.33
N THR A 230 3.45 2.95 6.28
CA THR A 230 3.50 3.66 7.55
C THR A 230 4.87 3.61 8.19
N GLN A 231 5.36 4.76 8.57
CA GLN A 231 6.50 4.97 9.44
C GLN A 231 6.26 6.26 10.24
N PRO A 232 6.18 6.19 11.58
CA PRO A 232 6.24 4.99 12.40
C PRO A 232 5.01 4.08 12.22
N VAL A 233 5.13 2.80 12.54
CA VAL A 233 4.00 1.84 12.46
C VAL A 233 2.97 2.04 13.57
N SER A 234 3.30 2.85 14.58
CA SER A 234 2.44 3.20 15.71
C SER A 234 2.86 4.56 16.27
N PHE A 235 1.87 5.40 16.57
CA PHE A 235 2.07 6.71 17.19
C PHE A 235 0.86 7.10 18.04
N ASP A 236 1.03 8.09 18.91
CA ASP A 236 -0.08 8.60 19.72
C ASP A 236 -0.68 9.86 19.09
N LEU A 237 -1.98 9.87 18.93
CA LEU A 237 -2.78 10.99 18.44
C LEU A 237 -3.98 11.19 19.37
N ASP A 238 -4.16 12.37 19.94
CA ASP A 238 -5.27 12.71 20.83
C ASP A 238 -5.47 11.73 22.01
N GLY A 239 -4.35 11.22 22.54
CA GLY A 239 -4.34 10.27 23.67
C GLY A 239 -4.74 8.84 23.29
N LYS A 240 -4.76 8.50 22.01
CA LYS A 240 -4.98 7.15 21.48
C LYS A 240 -3.75 6.69 20.71
N THR A 241 -3.39 5.44 20.89
CA THR A 241 -2.38 4.81 20.06
C THR A 241 -3.00 4.44 18.70
N ILE A 242 -2.46 4.99 17.63
CA ILE A 242 -2.86 4.73 16.24
C ILE A 242 -1.87 3.77 15.61
N ARG A 243 -2.38 2.79 14.86
CA ARG A 243 -1.63 1.81 14.07
C ARG A 243 -2.26 1.79 12.66
N PRO A 244 -1.78 2.58 11.70
CA PRO A 244 -2.45 2.74 10.39
C PRO A 244 -2.67 1.42 9.65
N LEU A 245 -1.69 0.50 9.67
CA LEU A 245 -1.75 -0.84 9.06
C LEU A 245 -1.86 -1.94 10.15
N GLY A 246 -2.64 -1.65 11.20
CA GLY A 246 -2.83 -2.56 12.33
C GLY A 246 -3.67 -3.79 11.97
N GLU A 247 -4.75 -3.61 11.22
CA GLU A 247 -5.69 -4.68 10.84
C GLU A 247 -5.01 -5.72 9.97
N GLU A 248 -4.24 -5.30 8.95
CA GLU A 248 -3.50 -6.18 8.05
C GLU A 248 -2.44 -7.00 8.80
N SER A 249 -1.64 -6.33 9.63
CA SER A 249 -0.61 -7.02 10.41
C SER A 249 -1.18 -7.98 11.45
N ASP A 250 -2.30 -7.61 12.10
CA ASP A 250 -3.00 -8.43 13.08
C ASP A 250 -3.69 -9.66 12.44
N THR A 251 -3.90 -9.65 11.13
CA THR A 251 -4.40 -10.80 10.36
C THR A 251 -3.25 -11.64 9.78
N ILE A 252 -2.23 -11.01 9.19
CA ILE A 252 -1.09 -11.69 8.55
C ILE A 252 -0.27 -12.50 9.56
N PHE A 253 0.11 -11.91 10.68
CA PHE A 253 1.01 -12.59 11.64
C PHE A 253 0.39 -13.85 12.24
N PRO A 254 -0.86 -13.87 12.73
CA PRO A 254 -1.52 -15.08 13.19
C PRO A 254 -1.71 -16.12 12.07
N LEU A 255 -2.03 -15.70 10.84
CA LEU A 255 -2.17 -16.61 9.71
C LEU A 255 -0.86 -17.39 9.47
N VAL A 256 0.26 -16.66 9.30
CA VAL A 256 1.57 -17.30 9.06
C VAL A 256 1.98 -18.18 10.24
N LYS A 257 1.74 -17.76 11.48
CA LYS A 257 2.02 -18.53 12.70
C LYS A 257 1.16 -19.80 12.80
N SER A 258 -0.04 -19.81 12.23
CA SER A 258 -0.95 -20.96 12.28
C SER A 258 -0.62 -22.07 11.30
N LEU A 259 0.30 -21.82 10.35
CA LEU A 259 0.70 -22.80 9.35
C LEU A 259 1.47 -23.97 9.97
N THR A 260 1.16 -25.19 9.55
CA THR A 260 1.97 -26.38 9.91
C THR A 260 3.36 -26.30 9.26
N THR A 261 4.31 -27.12 9.71
CA THR A 261 5.65 -27.16 9.13
C THR A 261 5.62 -27.44 7.62
N GLU A 262 4.76 -28.33 7.17
CA GLU A 262 4.58 -28.66 5.75
C GLU A 262 3.99 -27.46 4.97
N GLN A 263 3.01 -26.80 5.56
CA GLN A 263 2.40 -25.59 4.96
C GLN A 263 3.42 -24.45 4.90
N GLN A 264 4.21 -24.23 5.96
CA GLN A 264 5.28 -23.24 6.00
C GLN A 264 6.31 -23.48 4.90
N THR A 265 6.78 -24.73 4.76
CA THR A 265 7.74 -25.10 3.71
C THR A 265 7.19 -24.85 2.31
N ALA A 266 5.89 -25.11 2.08
CA ALA A 266 5.24 -24.90 0.78
C ALA A 266 4.95 -23.40 0.50
N ALA A 267 4.74 -22.60 1.54
CA ALA A 267 4.46 -21.17 1.40
C ALA A 267 5.74 -20.32 1.32
N GLN A 268 6.89 -20.84 1.73
CA GLN A 268 8.13 -20.09 1.82
C GLN A 268 8.72 -19.82 0.44
N LEU A 269 8.95 -18.53 0.14
CA LEU A 269 9.65 -18.07 -1.05
C LEU A 269 11.17 -18.12 -0.84
N SER A 270 11.89 -18.39 -1.91
CA SER A 270 13.35 -18.25 -1.94
C SER A 270 13.71 -16.78 -2.16
N GLY A 271 14.58 -16.22 -1.32
CA GLY A 271 15.10 -14.87 -1.48
C GLY A 271 14.65 -13.91 -0.38
N LYS A 272 15.18 -12.71 -0.47
CA LYS A 272 14.83 -11.57 0.39
C LYS A 272 14.19 -10.50 -0.45
N PHE A 273 13.17 -9.87 0.09
CA PHE A 273 12.47 -8.76 -0.53
C PHE A 273 12.83 -7.49 0.23
N ASN A 274 13.37 -6.51 -0.46
CA ASN A 274 13.73 -5.21 0.13
C ASN A 274 12.61 -4.19 -0.02
N ASP A 275 11.69 -4.42 -0.97
CA ASP A 275 10.44 -3.68 -1.15
C ASP A 275 9.44 -4.57 -1.92
N LEU A 276 8.26 -4.03 -2.18
CA LEU A 276 7.17 -4.69 -2.90
C LEU A 276 7.58 -5.04 -4.33
N VAL A 277 7.18 -6.21 -4.79
CA VAL A 277 7.54 -6.72 -6.14
C VAL A 277 6.79 -5.96 -7.22
N MET A 278 5.50 -5.67 -7.00
CA MET A 278 4.66 -4.95 -7.94
C MET A 278 4.42 -3.49 -7.49
N GLY A 279 5.40 -2.91 -6.81
CA GLY A 279 5.37 -1.54 -6.29
C GLY A 279 5.38 -0.46 -7.39
N PRO A 280 5.54 0.82 -7.01
CA PRO A 280 5.53 1.95 -7.94
C PRO A 280 6.50 1.78 -9.11
N GLY A 281 6.06 2.10 -10.32
CA GLY A 281 6.87 1.97 -11.53
C GLY A 281 7.09 0.54 -12.02
N THR A 282 6.50 -0.46 -11.35
CA THR A 282 6.55 -1.87 -11.77
C THR A 282 5.20 -2.28 -12.34
N ASP A 283 4.94 -1.88 -13.58
CA ASP A 283 3.73 -2.22 -14.33
C ASP A 283 4.04 -3.25 -15.44
N THR A 284 4.89 -4.22 -15.12
CA THR A 284 5.31 -5.32 -15.99
C THR A 284 4.43 -6.56 -15.79
N ALA A 285 4.79 -7.66 -16.43
CA ALA A 285 4.12 -8.94 -16.18
C ALA A 285 4.30 -9.38 -14.72
N TYR A 286 3.21 -9.85 -14.12
CA TYR A 286 3.26 -10.44 -12.78
C TYR A 286 4.19 -11.64 -12.75
N PRO A 287 4.91 -11.87 -11.64
CA PRO A 287 5.71 -13.07 -11.45
C PRO A 287 4.85 -14.35 -11.61
N LYS A 288 5.52 -15.46 -11.94
CA LYS A 288 4.86 -16.76 -11.90
C LYS A 288 4.32 -17.01 -10.49
N GLN A 289 3.09 -17.51 -10.42
CA GLN A 289 2.45 -17.85 -9.16
C GLN A 289 3.25 -18.93 -8.41
N GLU A 290 3.55 -18.66 -7.14
CA GLU A 290 4.32 -19.52 -6.23
C GLU A 290 3.69 -19.53 -4.84
N GLY A 291 4.03 -20.52 -4.03
CA GLY A 291 3.60 -20.63 -2.64
C GLY A 291 2.59 -21.74 -2.38
N LEU A 292 1.92 -21.67 -1.24
CA LEU A 292 0.95 -22.66 -0.77
C LEU A 292 -0.43 -22.36 -1.35
N SER A 293 -1.00 -23.33 -2.08
CA SER A 293 -2.40 -23.20 -2.55
C SER A 293 -3.37 -23.11 -1.38
N CYS A 294 -4.33 -22.19 -1.46
CA CYS A 294 -5.38 -22.05 -0.45
C CYS A 294 -6.24 -23.31 -0.29
N THR A 295 -6.26 -24.22 -1.26
CA THR A 295 -6.91 -25.54 -1.12
C THR A 295 -6.23 -26.44 -0.09
N LYS A 296 -5.00 -26.15 0.32
CA LYS A 296 -4.25 -26.87 1.34
C LYS A 296 -4.35 -26.26 2.73
N LEU A 297 -5.06 -25.16 2.86
CA LEU A 297 -5.35 -24.49 4.11
C LEU A 297 -6.56 -25.14 4.81
N THR A 298 -6.57 -25.09 6.14
CA THR A 298 -7.77 -25.41 6.92
C THR A 298 -8.87 -24.38 6.67
N ALA A 299 -10.12 -24.71 6.98
CA ALA A 299 -11.22 -23.76 6.85
C ALA A 299 -10.99 -22.46 7.62
N ALA A 300 -10.39 -22.53 8.82
CA ALA A 300 -10.05 -21.35 9.62
C ALA A 300 -9.00 -20.48 8.93
N GLN A 301 -7.93 -21.09 8.39
CA GLN A 301 -6.89 -20.36 7.64
C GLN A 301 -7.44 -19.75 6.34
N GLN A 302 -8.35 -20.46 5.63
CA GLN A 302 -9.02 -19.91 4.45
C GLN A 302 -9.90 -18.70 4.81
N THR A 303 -10.54 -18.71 5.98
CA THR A 303 -11.29 -17.56 6.49
C THR A 303 -10.36 -16.38 6.72
N GLN A 304 -9.20 -16.57 7.36
CA GLN A 304 -8.21 -15.51 7.57
C GLN A 304 -7.70 -14.92 6.25
N VAL A 305 -7.48 -15.75 5.19
CA VAL A 305 -7.11 -15.23 3.87
C VAL A 305 -8.24 -14.38 3.26
N LYS A 306 -9.51 -14.79 3.41
CA LYS A 306 -10.65 -14.01 2.92
C LYS A 306 -10.82 -12.71 3.69
N ASP A 307 -10.63 -12.75 5.01
CA ASP A 307 -10.69 -11.55 5.87
C ASP A 307 -9.59 -10.57 5.45
N LEU A 308 -8.37 -11.06 5.23
CA LEU A 308 -7.27 -10.23 4.75
C LEU A 308 -7.56 -9.61 3.37
N ILE A 309 -8.06 -10.39 2.40
CA ILE A 309 -8.49 -9.84 1.10
C ILE A 309 -9.56 -8.76 1.30
N LYS A 310 -10.48 -8.98 2.23
CA LYS A 310 -11.53 -8.02 2.56
C LYS A 310 -10.94 -6.72 3.12
N ASP A 311 -9.96 -6.79 4.04
CA ASP A 311 -9.35 -5.61 4.64
C ASP A 311 -8.83 -4.65 3.55
N TYR A 312 -8.16 -5.17 2.52
CA TYR A 312 -7.66 -4.35 1.40
C TYR A 312 -8.76 -3.84 0.45
N VAL A 313 -9.73 -4.68 0.13
CA VAL A 313 -10.75 -4.32 -0.88
C VAL A 313 -11.81 -3.39 -0.27
N SER A 314 -12.09 -3.51 1.03
CA SER A 314 -13.16 -2.76 1.72
C SER A 314 -12.77 -1.34 2.11
N ASP A 315 -11.57 -0.86 1.77
CA ASP A 315 -11.24 0.55 1.86
C ASP A 315 -12.07 1.39 0.89
N ALA A 316 -12.38 0.82 -0.27
CA ALA A 316 -13.32 1.44 -1.20
C ALA A 316 -14.77 1.30 -0.71
N ALA A 317 -15.63 2.24 -1.12
CA ALA A 317 -17.05 2.26 -0.73
C ALA A 317 -17.71 0.89 -0.95
N THR A 318 -18.50 0.41 0.00
CA THR A 318 -19.04 -0.96 0.08
C THR A 318 -19.74 -1.43 -1.20
N ALA A 319 -20.53 -0.57 -1.82
CA ALA A 319 -21.16 -0.89 -3.09
C ALA A 319 -20.18 -1.17 -4.23
N ILE A 320 -18.95 -0.65 -4.12
CA ILE A 320 -17.85 -0.81 -5.06
C ILE A 320 -17.06 -2.08 -4.74
N SER A 321 -16.80 -2.32 -3.47
CA SER A 321 -15.90 -3.38 -3.01
C SER A 321 -16.55 -4.76 -2.97
N ASP A 322 -17.83 -4.88 -2.62
CA ASP A 322 -18.50 -6.18 -2.45
C ASP A 322 -18.47 -7.07 -3.71
N PRO A 323 -18.78 -6.58 -4.93
CA PRO A 323 -18.67 -7.40 -6.13
C PRO A 323 -17.25 -7.91 -6.39
N ILE A 324 -16.24 -7.07 -6.12
CA ILE A 324 -14.82 -7.42 -6.29
C ILE A 324 -14.41 -8.47 -5.27
N LEU A 325 -14.78 -8.29 -4.00
CA LEU A 325 -14.51 -9.24 -2.92
C LEU A 325 -15.15 -10.60 -3.21
N ASN A 326 -16.41 -10.62 -3.68
CA ASN A 326 -17.10 -11.85 -4.06
C ASN A 326 -16.36 -12.56 -5.20
N LEU A 327 -15.86 -11.84 -6.20
CA LEU A 327 -15.07 -12.42 -7.28
C LEU A 327 -13.79 -13.07 -6.74
N TYR A 328 -12.98 -12.36 -5.95
CA TYR A 328 -11.73 -12.89 -5.41
C TYR A 328 -11.94 -14.09 -4.49
N THR A 329 -12.94 -14.04 -3.63
CA THR A 329 -13.26 -15.16 -2.73
C THR A 329 -13.79 -16.39 -3.48
N SER A 330 -14.43 -16.20 -4.64
CA SER A 330 -14.85 -17.31 -5.51
C SER A 330 -13.66 -17.99 -6.22
N GLN A 331 -12.51 -17.32 -6.29
CA GLN A 331 -11.27 -17.81 -6.92
C GLN A 331 -10.25 -18.33 -5.89
N LEU A 332 -10.65 -18.52 -4.62
CA LEU A 332 -9.74 -18.90 -3.55
C LEU A 332 -9.04 -20.24 -3.80
N ASP A 333 -9.66 -21.17 -4.50
CA ASP A 333 -9.10 -22.47 -4.90
C ASP A 333 -7.94 -22.35 -5.90
N GLN A 334 -7.85 -21.24 -6.62
CA GLN A 334 -6.80 -20.89 -7.56
C GLN A 334 -5.80 -19.87 -6.98
N THR A 335 -5.97 -19.51 -5.71
CA THR A 335 -5.15 -18.52 -5.01
C THR A 335 -4.08 -19.22 -4.17
N THR A 336 -2.91 -18.61 -4.08
CA THR A 336 -1.81 -19.03 -3.21
C THR A 336 -1.49 -17.95 -2.20
N ILE A 337 -0.95 -18.38 -1.05
CA ILE A 337 -0.26 -17.51 -0.10
C ILE A 337 1.21 -17.85 -0.08
N SER A 338 2.06 -16.86 0.11
CA SER A 338 3.50 -17.07 0.24
C SER A 338 4.13 -16.04 1.16
N TYR A 339 5.29 -16.35 1.72
CA TYR A 339 6.03 -15.44 2.58
C TYR A 339 7.55 -15.67 2.46
N SER A 340 8.31 -14.68 2.90
CA SER A 340 9.77 -14.75 3.04
C SER A 340 10.21 -14.07 4.33
N GLY A 341 11.34 -14.48 4.85
CA GLY A 341 11.84 -13.95 6.12
C GLY A 341 11.00 -14.39 7.32
N THR A 342 11.03 -13.60 8.38
CA THR A 342 10.24 -13.81 9.59
C THR A 342 9.09 -12.81 9.62
N VAL A 343 7.87 -13.28 9.49
CA VAL A 343 6.67 -12.43 9.45
C VAL A 343 6.10 -12.32 10.86
N THR A 344 6.62 -11.37 11.62
CA THR A 344 6.17 -11.00 12.98
C THR A 344 6.23 -9.48 13.16
N ALA A 345 5.61 -8.98 14.22
CA ALA A 345 5.60 -7.55 14.52
C ALA A 345 6.99 -6.95 14.81
N GLU A 346 7.93 -7.77 15.26
CA GLU A 346 9.27 -7.33 15.68
C GLU A 346 10.35 -7.61 14.64
N SER A 347 10.02 -8.27 13.51
CA SER A 347 11.03 -8.72 12.58
C SER A 347 11.19 -7.78 11.39
N ASP A 348 12.42 -7.49 11.05
CA ASP A 348 12.80 -6.82 9.83
C ASP A 348 12.71 -7.78 8.62
N ASN A 349 12.40 -7.23 7.43
CA ASN A 349 12.40 -7.96 6.17
C ASN A 349 11.42 -9.16 6.10
N GLY A 350 10.33 -9.11 6.87
CA GLY A 350 9.20 -10.02 6.67
C GLY A 350 8.41 -9.60 5.43
N TYR A 351 8.16 -10.53 4.53
CA TYR A 351 7.37 -10.34 3.32
C TYR A 351 6.23 -11.36 3.28
N PHE A 352 5.04 -10.91 2.89
CA PHE A 352 3.86 -11.76 2.69
C PHE A 352 3.16 -11.41 1.38
N ARG A 353 2.57 -12.43 0.73
CA ARG A 353 1.86 -12.23 -0.55
C ARG A 353 0.65 -13.13 -0.67
N ILE A 354 -0.43 -12.58 -1.22
CA ILE A 354 -1.57 -13.31 -1.77
C ILE A 354 -1.53 -13.15 -3.30
N ASP A 355 -1.60 -14.26 -4.01
CA ASP A 355 -1.53 -14.30 -5.47
C ASP A 355 -2.66 -15.19 -6.02
N GLY A 356 -3.69 -14.55 -6.59
CA GLY A 356 -4.83 -15.21 -7.22
C GLY A 356 -4.92 -14.89 -8.71
N PRO A 357 -5.95 -15.40 -9.40
CA PRO A 357 -6.17 -15.11 -10.82
C PRO A 357 -6.32 -13.61 -11.13
N ARG A 358 -6.94 -12.89 -10.19
CA ARG A 358 -7.17 -11.44 -10.28
C ARG A 358 -6.44 -10.69 -9.17
N VAL A 359 -6.60 -11.10 -7.92
CA VAL A 359 -6.05 -10.42 -6.75
C VAL A 359 -4.54 -10.61 -6.64
N TRP A 360 -3.86 -9.53 -6.34
CA TRP A 360 -2.46 -9.50 -5.91
C TRP A 360 -2.36 -8.58 -4.69
N ILE A 361 -1.90 -9.13 -3.58
CA ILE A 361 -1.66 -8.38 -2.34
C ILE A 361 -0.24 -8.68 -1.88
N GLU A 362 0.48 -7.65 -1.47
CA GLU A 362 1.79 -7.72 -0.85
C GLU A 362 1.80 -6.94 0.46
N TRP A 363 2.52 -7.45 1.42
CA TRP A 363 2.87 -6.76 2.65
C TRP A 363 4.35 -7.00 2.96
N LEU A 364 5.03 -5.96 3.42
CA LEU A 364 6.46 -5.99 3.73
C LEU A 364 6.77 -5.10 4.93
N ASN A 365 7.63 -5.60 5.84
CA ASN A 365 8.40 -4.73 6.73
C ASN A 365 9.76 -4.47 6.10
N THR A 366 10.03 -3.24 5.67
CA THR A 366 11.27 -2.90 4.96
C THR A 366 12.50 -2.97 5.86
N GLY A 367 12.33 -2.92 7.20
CA GLY A 367 13.42 -2.92 8.16
C GLY A 367 14.34 -1.69 8.12
N ALA A 368 14.05 -0.73 7.24
CA ALA A 368 14.83 0.50 7.15
C ALA A 368 14.46 1.42 8.33
N SER A 369 15.43 1.76 9.16
CA SER A 369 15.27 2.69 10.29
C SER A 369 14.22 2.25 11.33
N GLY A 370 14.05 0.95 11.57
CA GLY A 370 13.06 0.37 12.49
C GLY A 370 11.88 -0.27 11.77
N LEU A 371 10.73 -0.37 12.44
CA LEU A 371 9.53 -0.91 11.82
C LEU A 371 8.96 0.09 10.81
N HIS A 372 8.83 -0.37 9.57
CA HIS A 372 8.38 0.41 8.43
C HIS A 372 7.61 -0.51 7.47
N TYR A 373 6.29 -0.36 7.41
CA TYR A 373 5.44 -1.24 6.62
C TYR A 373 5.10 -0.62 5.27
N HIS A 374 5.19 -1.44 4.24
CA HIS A 374 4.61 -1.19 2.92
C HIS A 374 3.61 -2.29 2.59
N THR A 375 2.50 -1.93 1.99
CA THR A 375 1.53 -2.88 1.48
C THR A 375 0.94 -2.40 0.17
N LEU A 376 0.51 -3.34 -0.66
CA LEU A 376 -0.03 -3.06 -1.98
C LEU A 376 -1.14 -4.04 -2.31
N TYR A 377 -2.25 -3.52 -2.79
CA TYR A 377 -3.31 -4.26 -3.44
C TYR A 377 -3.39 -3.90 -4.92
N ARG A 378 -3.47 -4.92 -5.77
CA ARG A 378 -3.69 -4.75 -7.22
C ARG A 378 -4.71 -5.76 -7.75
N ASP A 379 -5.46 -5.34 -8.76
CA ASP A 379 -6.25 -6.22 -9.61
C ASP A 379 -5.53 -6.40 -10.95
N LYS A 380 -5.11 -7.62 -11.26
CA LYS A 380 -4.29 -7.93 -12.44
C LYS A 380 -4.93 -7.55 -13.78
N GLN A 381 -6.20 -7.15 -13.79
CA GLN A 381 -6.95 -6.83 -15.01
C GLN A 381 -7.53 -5.41 -15.00
N LEU A 382 -7.85 -4.86 -13.83
CA LEU A 382 -8.53 -3.57 -13.70
C LEU A 382 -7.66 -2.44 -13.17
N ASP A 383 -6.39 -2.69 -12.88
CA ASP A 383 -5.48 -1.65 -12.41
C ASP A 383 -5.60 -0.38 -13.25
N TYR A 384 -5.67 0.77 -12.58
CA TYR A 384 -5.80 2.10 -13.20
C TYR A 384 -7.08 2.29 -14.04
N GLY A 385 -8.09 1.44 -13.88
CA GLY A 385 -9.28 1.45 -14.70
C GLY A 385 -9.06 0.88 -16.12
N THR A 386 -8.06 0.03 -16.30
CA THR A 386 -7.83 -0.64 -17.59
C THR A 386 -9.05 -1.47 -17.97
N GLY A 387 -9.51 -1.36 -19.21
CA GLY A 387 -10.71 -2.06 -19.69
C GLY A 387 -12.03 -1.31 -19.44
N LEU A 388 -12.02 -0.15 -18.77
CA LEU A 388 -13.16 0.77 -18.74
C LEU A 388 -13.23 1.56 -20.05
N SER A 389 -14.43 1.76 -20.59
CA SER A 389 -14.65 2.45 -21.87
C SER A 389 -15.91 3.33 -21.82
#